data_08a42544adc61209bb6a147fe317b105
#
_entry.id   08a42544adc61209bb6a147fe317b105
#
_cell.length_a   1.000
_cell.length_b   1.000
_cell.length_c   1.000
_cell.angle_alpha   90.00
_cell.angle_beta   90.00
_cell.angle_gamma   90.00
#
_symmetry.space_group_name_H-M   'P 1'
#
loop_
_entity.id
_entity.type
_entity.pdbx_description
1 polymer ?
#
loop_
_entity_poly.entity_id
_entity_poly.type
_entity_poly.pdbx_seq_one_letter_code
_entity_poly.pdbx_strand_id
1 'polypeptide(L)'
;MKVSRIKVFGEKESIVAGIENDGLKPEAIYTIGKPTRDGSVEAHDIELGANKVAEFVFEDDTVWICDGATLHDLFPESENANRSGDVFVLPAAIKSVNNDRGIIGDIAIKIVSIFAKKAISDGVTALATKLENKQLDSKEGLFKLDEHFSLLPFDKKASAKPFLLLIHGTNSSAKGAYGDLMGSDTWHFIRATYGENVLAFQHRTLTESPLQNAVALVKELPDDAVLHIVSHSRGGLIGDILCRYNKNVDQNKKGFSSRNIDLLKKEQDREADIENIKSLNNIFLKKSIEVKKFVRVACPAAGTKLASKKMEHIFNIFFNLTGGNANPIAASFKALIGEILKTKDDVKVLPGIEAMSPGSPFIKILNDRSPETAINDASLAVISGNSQASLSLKGLAAIVTRLFFWQRNDMVVNTDSMYLGAGRSNNIQYFFDQGPTVTHTTYFNNNKTREALLLVLKTLDGSPVPGFTSIPQLEVPGSDRDARGLEYGELTSDPPSGKRPIVVLLPGIMGSNLKRNGSRVWINYWQFLTGGLMEL
;
A
#
# COMPACT_ATOMS: atom_id res chain seq x y z
N MET A 1 -10.04 -10.58 22.57
CA MET A 1 -11.29 -11.26 23.00
C MET A 1 -12.25 -11.30 21.82
N LYS A 2 -12.98 -12.38 21.59
CA LYS A 2 -13.93 -12.43 20.46
C LYS A 2 -15.27 -11.88 20.91
N VAL A 3 -15.74 -10.80 20.33
CA VAL A 3 -17.06 -10.21 20.62
C VAL A 3 -18.13 -11.14 20.04
N SER A 4 -19.05 -11.61 20.86
CA SER A 4 -20.16 -12.47 20.45
C SER A 4 -21.46 -11.71 20.24
N ARG A 5 -21.62 -10.55 20.89
CA ARG A 5 -22.80 -9.69 20.81
C ARG A 5 -22.41 -8.22 20.77
N ILE A 6 -23.14 -7.43 19.98
CA ILE A 6 -23.02 -5.97 19.97
C ILE A 6 -24.35 -5.34 20.36
N LYS A 7 -24.30 -4.28 21.15
CA LYS A 7 -25.45 -3.44 21.46
C LYS A 7 -25.40 -2.18 20.61
N VAL A 8 -26.43 -1.98 19.81
CA VAL A 8 -26.59 -0.87 18.88
C VAL A 8 -27.76 0.00 19.32
N PHE A 9 -27.60 1.33 19.25
CA PHE A 9 -28.63 2.31 19.57
C PHE A 9 -29.08 3.02 18.29
N GLY A 10 -30.33 2.80 17.86
CA GLY A 10 -30.86 3.39 16.62
C GLY A 10 -32.13 2.70 16.14
N GLU A 11 -32.63 3.13 14.99
CA GLU A 11 -33.83 2.58 14.37
C GLU A 11 -33.46 1.38 13.48
N LYS A 12 -34.20 0.27 13.62
CA LYS A 12 -34.07 -0.88 12.73
C LYS A 12 -34.80 -0.62 11.42
N GLU A 13 -34.07 -0.70 10.31
CA GLU A 13 -34.60 -0.46 8.96
C GLU A 13 -35.10 -1.76 8.31
N SER A 14 -36.02 -1.59 7.36
CA SER A 14 -36.46 -2.69 6.51
C SER A 14 -35.37 -3.07 5.49
N ILE A 15 -35.12 -4.36 5.33
CA ILE A 15 -34.18 -4.86 4.31
C ILE A 15 -34.82 -4.70 2.93
N VAL A 16 -34.22 -3.89 2.07
CA VAL A 16 -34.66 -3.74 0.69
C VAL A 16 -34.17 -4.96 -0.11
N ALA A 17 -35.09 -5.63 -0.81
CA ALA A 17 -34.74 -6.73 -1.72
C ALA A 17 -33.80 -6.22 -2.80
N GLY A 18 -32.67 -6.94 -3.05
CA GLY A 18 -31.67 -6.57 -4.06
C GLY A 18 -30.29 -6.16 -3.51
N ILE A 19 -30.11 -6.08 -2.19
CA ILE A 19 -28.80 -5.82 -1.55
C ILE A 19 -27.98 -7.14 -1.42
N GLU A 20 -28.42 -8.22 -2.04
CA GLU A 20 -27.69 -9.48 -2.00
C GLU A 20 -26.37 -9.40 -2.78
N ASN A 21 -25.26 -9.62 -2.08
CA ASN A 21 -23.94 -9.81 -2.67
C ASN A 21 -23.60 -11.31 -2.75
N ASP A 22 -22.72 -11.68 -3.67
CA ASP A 22 -22.33 -13.09 -3.91
C ASP A 22 -21.75 -13.80 -2.67
N GLY A 23 -21.42 -13.10 -1.59
CA GLY A 23 -20.82 -13.71 -0.39
C GLY A 23 -21.50 -13.35 0.92
N LEU A 24 -22.35 -12.33 0.94
CA LEU A 24 -22.96 -11.79 2.14
C LEU A 24 -24.48 -11.64 1.96
N LYS A 25 -25.25 -12.16 2.91
CA LYS A 25 -26.72 -12.02 2.94
C LYS A 25 -27.09 -11.03 4.04
N PRO A 26 -27.78 -9.91 3.72
CA PRO A 26 -28.20 -8.97 4.74
C PRO A 26 -29.23 -9.61 5.69
N GLU A 27 -29.05 -9.43 6.99
CA GLU A 27 -29.98 -9.92 8.03
C GLU A 27 -30.64 -8.79 8.81
N ALA A 28 -29.94 -7.66 8.99
CA ALA A 28 -30.46 -6.51 9.68
C ALA A 28 -29.70 -5.25 9.28
N ILE A 29 -30.38 -4.11 9.30
CA ILE A 29 -29.83 -2.78 9.05
C ILE A 29 -30.34 -1.85 10.16
N TYR A 30 -29.44 -1.02 10.70
CA TYR A 30 -29.74 -0.07 11.75
C TYR A 30 -29.20 1.32 11.39
N THR A 31 -30.06 2.34 11.52
CA THR A 31 -29.63 3.75 11.42
C THR A 31 -29.30 4.24 12.83
N ILE A 32 -28.05 4.61 13.06
CA ILE A 32 -27.49 4.91 14.38
C ILE A 32 -27.91 6.31 14.84
N GLY A 33 -28.25 6.43 16.14
CA GLY A 33 -28.59 7.71 16.78
C GLY A 33 -29.92 8.33 16.34
N LYS A 34 -30.70 7.66 15.48
CA LYS A 34 -31.99 8.16 15.04
C LYS A 34 -33.04 7.89 16.13
N PRO A 35 -33.66 8.93 16.69
CA PRO A 35 -34.71 8.73 17.68
C PRO A 35 -35.97 8.14 17.05
N THR A 36 -36.65 7.30 17.79
CA THR A 36 -37.99 6.80 17.46
C THR A 36 -39.03 7.92 17.54
N ARG A 37 -40.27 7.68 17.10
CA ARG A 37 -41.35 8.68 17.06
C ARG A 37 -41.66 9.32 18.43
N ASP A 38 -41.38 8.65 19.53
CA ASP A 38 -41.52 9.14 20.90
C ASP A 38 -40.29 9.87 21.45
N GLY A 39 -39.22 10.02 20.62
CA GLY A 39 -37.99 10.70 21.01
C GLY A 39 -36.98 9.83 21.76
N SER A 40 -37.29 8.55 22.01
CA SER A 40 -36.34 7.58 22.58
C SER A 40 -35.41 7.01 21.49
N VAL A 41 -34.26 6.49 21.90
CA VAL A 41 -33.37 5.73 20.99
C VAL A 41 -33.46 4.27 21.39
N GLU A 42 -33.95 3.43 20.46
CA GLU A 42 -34.12 2.01 20.71
C GLU A 42 -32.76 1.30 20.80
N ALA A 43 -32.64 0.38 21.75
CA ALA A 43 -31.43 -0.43 21.92
C ALA A 43 -31.67 -1.85 21.41
N HIS A 44 -30.77 -2.32 20.55
CA HIS A 44 -30.81 -3.66 19.95
C HIS A 44 -29.59 -4.47 20.36
N ASP A 45 -29.81 -5.65 20.93
CA ASP A 45 -28.78 -6.64 21.20
C ASP A 45 -28.67 -7.57 19.98
N ILE A 46 -27.53 -7.53 19.29
CA ILE A 46 -27.29 -8.23 18.04
C ILE A 46 -26.23 -9.29 18.25
N GLU A 47 -26.53 -10.52 17.90
CA GLU A 47 -25.55 -11.59 17.89
C GLU A 47 -24.60 -11.44 16.71
N LEU A 48 -23.27 -11.35 16.98
CA LEU A 48 -22.18 -11.30 16.00
C LEU A 48 -21.35 -12.59 16.10
N GLY A 49 -22.01 -13.72 15.83
CA GLY A 49 -21.38 -15.04 15.87
C GLY A 49 -20.33 -15.26 14.74
N ALA A 50 -19.71 -16.43 14.73
CA ALA A 50 -18.64 -16.76 13.77
C ALA A 50 -19.06 -16.63 12.29
N ASN A 51 -20.36 -16.78 12.00
CA ASN A 51 -20.90 -16.75 10.64
C ASN A 51 -21.49 -15.39 10.25
N LYS A 52 -21.23 -14.34 11.05
CA LYS A 52 -21.74 -12.99 10.76
C LYS A 52 -20.60 -11.98 10.64
N VAL A 53 -20.84 -10.94 9.86
CA VAL A 53 -20.01 -9.74 9.76
C VAL A 53 -20.88 -8.50 9.95
N ALA A 54 -20.26 -7.44 10.47
CA ALA A 54 -20.85 -6.12 10.56
C ALA A 54 -20.19 -5.20 9.53
N GLU A 55 -20.99 -4.46 8.80
CA GLU A 55 -20.58 -3.35 7.95
C GLU A 55 -20.96 -2.04 8.65
N PHE A 56 -20.00 -1.18 8.84
CA PHE A 56 -20.18 0.17 9.39
C PHE A 56 -20.04 1.18 8.24
N VAL A 57 -21.05 2.06 8.10
CA VAL A 57 -21.01 3.20 7.20
C VAL A 57 -20.92 4.46 8.05
N PHE A 58 -19.89 5.26 7.86
CA PHE A 58 -19.64 6.50 8.59
C PHE A 58 -20.27 7.71 7.91
N GLU A 59 -20.25 8.86 8.58
CA GLU A 59 -20.87 10.10 8.09
C GLU A 59 -20.27 10.62 6.78
N ASP A 60 -18.99 10.29 6.51
CA ASP A 60 -18.26 10.62 5.28
C ASP A 60 -18.32 9.52 4.22
N ASP A 61 -19.26 8.57 4.36
CA ASP A 61 -19.46 7.40 3.51
C ASP A 61 -18.29 6.38 3.51
N THR A 62 -17.31 6.53 4.41
CA THR A 62 -16.32 5.48 4.68
C THR A 62 -17.05 4.21 5.12
N VAL A 63 -16.65 3.07 4.55
CA VAL A 63 -17.22 1.75 4.87
C VAL A 63 -16.16 0.86 5.51
N TRP A 64 -16.54 0.14 6.57
CA TRP A 64 -15.65 -0.83 7.18
C TRP A 64 -16.38 -2.12 7.51
N ILE A 65 -15.86 -3.25 7.02
CA ILE A 65 -16.43 -4.58 7.23
C ILE A 65 -15.51 -5.36 8.16
N CYS A 66 -16.07 -5.85 9.27
CA CYS A 66 -15.34 -6.65 10.26
C CYS A 66 -16.21 -7.73 10.88
N ASP A 67 -15.60 -8.64 11.62
CA ASP A 67 -16.29 -9.62 12.46
C ASP A 67 -16.04 -9.33 13.95
N GLY A 68 -16.62 -10.15 14.82
CA GLY A 68 -16.44 -9.99 16.27
C GLY A 68 -15.00 -10.16 16.76
N ALA A 69 -14.08 -10.70 15.95
CA ALA A 69 -12.67 -10.81 16.33
C ALA A 69 -11.87 -9.54 15.97
N THR A 70 -12.34 -8.76 14.99
CA THR A 70 -11.64 -7.56 14.50
C THR A 70 -12.34 -6.26 14.83
N LEU A 71 -13.50 -6.32 15.53
CA LEU A 71 -14.24 -5.15 15.96
C LEU A 71 -13.40 -4.24 16.90
N HIS A 72 -12.58 -4.82 17.77
CA HIS A 72 -11.70 -4.07 18.67
C HIS A 72 -10.62 -3.27 17.93
N ASP A 73 -10.19 -3.70 16.73
CA ASP A 73 -9.24 -2.95 15.93
C ASP A 73 -9.81 -1.59 15.50
N LEU A 74 -11.14 -1.54 15.33
CA LEU A 74 -11.87 -0.32 14.97
C LEU A 74 -12.19 0.58 16.19
N PHE A 75 -12.46 -0.03 17.33
CA PHE A 75 -12.88 0.66 18.56
C PHE A 75 -12.06 0.24 19.79
N PRO A 76 -10.75 0.51 19.83
CA PRO A 76 -9.89 0.07 20.92
C PRO A 76 -10.22 0.69 22.26
N GLU A 77 -10.81 1.90 22.29
CA GLU A 77 -11.18 2.59 23.54
C GLU A 77 -12.33 1.90 24.29
N SER A 78 -13.11 1.09 23.61
CA SER A 78 -14.27 0.40 24.19
C SER A 78 -13.89 -0.81 25.04
N GLU A 79 -12.63 -1.25 25.05
CA GLU A 79 -12.16 -2.36 25.89
C GLU A 79 -12.33 -2.11 27.39
N ASN A 80 -12.14 -0.85 27.82
CA ASN A 80 -12.24 -0.49 29.24
C ASN A 80 -13.69 -0.42 29.75
N ALA A 81 -14.65 -0.18 28.86
CA ALA A 81 -16.07 -0.08 29.20
C ALA A 81 -16.75 -1.46 29.30
N ASN A 82 -16.19 -2.50 28.69
CA ASN A 82 -16.83 -3.79 28.49
C ASN A 82 -16.24 -4.93 29.34
N ARG A 83 -15.50 -4.63 30.42
CA ARG A 83 -14.84 -5.64 31.29
C ARG A 83 -15.79 -6.59 32.04
N SER A 84 -17.08 -6.40 31.97
CA SER A 84 -18.06 -7.16 32.77
C SER A 84 -19.12 -7.95 31.99
N GLY A 85 -18.99 -8.11 30.64
CA GLY A 85 -20.00 -8.85 29.90
C GLY A 85 -19.58 -9.22 28.47
N ASP A 86 -20.23 -10.25 27.91
CA ASP A 86 -20.07 -10.73 26.52
C ASP A 86 -20.64 -9.76 25.46
N VAL A 87 -21.16 -8.60 25.87
CA VAL A 87 -21.82 -7.62 25.00
C VAL A 87 -20.95 -6.40 24.81
N PHE A 88 -20.55 -6.15 23.55
CA PHE A 88 -19.85 -4.94 23.16
C PHE A 88 -20.84 -3.81 22.87
N VAL A 89 -20.81 -2.75 23.66
CA VAL A 89 -21.62 -1.55 23.42
C VAL A 89 -20.96 -0.72 22.31
N LEU A 90 -21.64 -0.62 21.16
CA LEU A 90 -21.11 0.12 20.02
C LEU A 90 -21.12 1.63 20.33
N PRO A 91 -19.97 2.32 20.23
CA PRO A 91 -19.95 3.78 20.34
C PRO A 91 -20.65 4.42 19.12
N ALA A 92 -21.25 5.59 19.31
CA ALA A 92 -21.91 6.31 18.21
C ALA A 92 -20.93 6.89 17.18
N ALA A 93 -19.65 7.00 17.52
CA ALA A 93 -18.62 7.58 16.66
C ALA A 93 -17.24 6.96 16.94
N ILE A 94 -16.36 7.00 15.94
CA ILE A 94 -14.91 6.86 16.13
C ILE A 94 -14.42 8.16 16.77
N LYS A 95 -13.72 8.06 17.91
CA LYS A 95 -13.18 9.23 18.63
C LYS A 95 -12.09 9.92 17.82
N SER A 96 -11.99 11.22 18.01
CA SER A 96 -10.98 12.08 17.40
C SER A 96 -9.56 11.55 17.57
N VAL A 97 -8.75 11.69 16.53
CA VAL A 97 -7.33 11.35 16.54
C VAL A 97 -6.54 12.62 16.22
N ASN A 98 -5.58 12.95 17.08
CA ASN A 98 -4.65 14.06 16.85
C ASN A 98 -3.29 13.47 16.44
N ASN A 99 -2.77 13.86 15.30
CA ASN A 99 -1.47 13.43 14.79
C ASN A 99 -0.85 14.49 13.86
N ASP A 100 0.30 14.18 13.25
CA ASP A 100 0.99 15.03 12.27
C ASP A 100 0.15 15.38 11.02
N ARG A 101 -1.01 14.73 10.84
CA ARG A 101 -1.96 14.99 9.74
C ARG A 101 -3.02 16.04 10.10
N GLY A 102 -3.02 16.53 11.34
CA GLY A 102 -4.01 17.44 11.89
C GLY A 102 -4.98 16.77 12.87
N ILE A 103 -5.95 17.54 13.34
CA ILE A 103 -7.02 17.05 14.24
C ILE A 103 -8.13 16.49 13.37
N ILE A 104 -8.34 15.18 13.45
CA ILE A 104 -9.52 14.53 12.89
C ILE A 104 -10.56 14.49 14.00
N GLY A 105 -11.65 15.24 13.88
CA GLY A 105 -12.75 15.23 14.83
C GLY A 105 -13.42 13.85 14.94
N ASP A 106 -14.37 13.71 15.86
CA ASP A 106 -15.18 12.50 15.99
C ASP A 106 -15.91 12.24 14.66
N ILE A 107 -15.98 10.97 14.25
CA ILE A 107 -16.64 10.54 13.00
C ILE A 107 -17.82 9.65 13.37
N ALA A 108 -19.04 10.14 13.14
CA ALA A 108 -20.25 9.43 13.49
C ALA A 108 -20.46 8.17 12.62
N ILE A 109 -21.00 7.12 13.24
CA ILE A 109 -21.53 5.95 12.55
C ILE A 109 -22.94 6.27 12.09
N LYS A 110 -23.21 6.18 10.79
CA LYS A 110 -24.54 6.38 10.17
C LYS A 110 -25.37 5.10 10.20
N ILE A 111 -24.78 4.03 9.68
CA ILE A 111 -25.47 2.76 9.44
C ILE A 111 -24.61 1.62 9.95
N VAL A 112 -25.27 0.64 10.57
CA VAL A 112 -24.70 -0.67 10.87
C VAL A 112 -25.54 -1.73 10.17
N SER A 113 -24.92 -2.48 9.26
CA SER A 113 -25.56 -3.61 8.57
C SER A 113 -24.95 -4.92 9.02
N ILE A 114 -25.80 -5.90 9.33
CA ILE A 114 -25.37 -7.24 9.71
C ILE A 114 -25.63 -8.18 8.55
N PHE A 115 -24.62 -8.93 8.19
CA PHE A 115 -24.67 -9.92 7.11
C PHE A 115 -24.34 -11.31 7.64
N ALA A 116 -25.07 -12.32 7.18
CA ALA A 116 -24.65 -13.71 7.29
C ALA A 116 -23.61 -14.02 6.18
N LYS A 117 -22.54 -14.72 6.55
CA LYS A 117 -21.58 -15.26 5.60
C LYS A 117 -22.22 -16.44 4.85
N LYS A 118 -22.41 -16.30 3.54
CA LYS A 118 -22.87 -17.42 2.70
C LYS A 118 -21.77 -18.48 2.61
N ALA A 119 -22.16 -19.73 2.47
CA ALA A 119 -21.24 -20.78 2.07
C ALA A 119 -20.88 -20.54 0.58
N ILE A 120 -19.67 -19.99 0.34
CA ILE A 120 -19.12 -19.86 -1.00
C ILE A 120 -18.21 -21.06 -1.22
N SER A 121 -18.33 -21.70 -2.37
CA SER A 121 -17.44 -22.80 -2.79
C SER A 121 -16.08 -22.28 -3.25
N ASP A 122 -16.01 -21.01 -3.62
CA ASP A 122 -14.82 -20.36 -4.13
C ASP A 122 -14.01 -19.80 -2.95
N GLY A 123 -12.76 -20.24 -2.79
CA GLY A 123 -11.84 -19.68 -1.79
C GLY A 123 -11.37 -18.27 -2.13
N VAL A 124 -10.59 -17.67 -1.21
CA VAL A 124 -10.04 -16.30 -1.33
C VAL A 124 -9.35 -16.05 -2.66
N THR A 125 -8.52 -16.98 -3.14
CA THR A 125 -7.80 -16.87 -4.43
C THR A 125 -8.76 -16.77 -5.63
N ALA A 126 -9.82 -17.58 -5.66
CA ALA A 126 -10.78 -17.53 -6.76
C ALA A 126 -11.61 -16.25 -6.77
N LEU A 127 -12.00 -15.74 -5.59
CA LEU A 127 -12.68 -14.44 -5.49
C LEU A 127 -11.76 -13.26 -5.85
N ALA A 128 -10.48 -13.31 -5.45
CA ALA A 128 -9.48 -12.34 -5.86
C ALA A 128 -9.31 -12.36 -7.39
N THR A 129 -9.23 -13.53 -8.01
CA THR A 129 -9.17 -13.68 -9.47
C THR A 129 -10.39 -13.08 -10.16
N LYS A 130 -11.61 -13.31 -9.63
CA LYS A 130 -12.83 -12.68 -10.15
C LYS A 130 -12.82 -11.16 -10.04
N LEU A 131 -12.31 -10.64 -8.92
CA LEU A 131 -12.15 -9.20 -8.71
C LEU A 131 -11.17 -8.61 -9.73
N GLU A 132 -10.00 -9.24 -9.92
CA GLU A 132 -8.99 -8.81 -10.90
C GLU A 132 -9.51 -8.87 -12.33
N ASN A 133 -10.25 -9.91 -12.71
CA ASN A 133 -10.86 -10.00 -14.04
C ASN A 133 -11.79 -8.81 -14.32
N LYS A 134 -12.60 -8.40 -13.35
CA LYS A 134 -13.45 -7.22 -13.47
C LYS A 134 -12.62 -5.93 -13.53
N GLN A 135 -11.57 -5.83 -12.72
CA GLN A 135 -10.69 -4.66 -12.65
C GLN A 135 -9.91 -4.45 -13.96
N LEU A 136 -9.47 -5.55 -14.59
CA LEU A 136 -8.70 -5.54 -15.83
C LEU A 136 -9.58 -5.60 -17.09
N ASP A 137 -10.91 -5.64 -16.95
CA ASP A 137 -11.84 -5.89 -18.07
C ASP A 137 -11.44 -7.16 -18.87
N SER A 138 -10.97 -8.19 -18.14
CA SER A 138 -10.44 -9.45 -18.66
C SER A 138 -9.32 -9.30 -19.70
N LYS A 139 -8.60 -8.16 -19.71
CA LYS A 139 -7.48 -7.88 -20.61
C LYS A 139 -6.18 -7.93 -19.83
N GLU A 140 -5.35 -8.92 -20.09
CA GLU A 140 -4.02 -9.10 -19.52
C GLU A 140 -2.95 -9.05 -20.61
N GLY A 141 -1.77 -8.51 -20.30
CA GLY A 141 -0.64 -8.42 -21.21
C GLY A 141 -0.15 -7.00 -21.44
N LEU A 142 0.67 -6.83 -22.46
CA LEU A 142 1.25 -5.55 -22.85
C LEU A 142 0.48 -4.94 -24.02
N PHE A 143 0.01 -3.72 -23.85
CA PHE A 143 -0.80 -3.00 -24.83
C PHE A 143 -0.17 -1.65 -25.17
N LYS A 144 -0.42 -1.16 -26.38
CA LYS A 144 -0.27 0.26 -26.69
C LYS A 144 -1.43 1.05 -26.10
N LEU A 145 -1.18 2.29 -25.72
CA LEU A 145 -2.22 3.24 -25.32
C LEU A 145 -2.42 4.30 -26.39
N ASP A 146 -3.67 4.54 -26.75
CA ASP A 146 -4.04 5.71 -27.55
C ASP A 146 -4.18 6.99 -26.70
N GLU A 147 -4.58 8.08 -27.29
CA GLU A 147 -4.78 9.36 -26.61
C GLU A 147 -5.94 9.35 -25.60
N HIS A 148 -6.88 8.43 -25.74
CA HIS A 148 -8.06 8.23 -24.89
C HIS A 148 -7.88 7.11 -23.86
N PHE A 149 -6.64 6.64 -23.64
CA PHE A 149 -6.34 5.49 -22.76
C PHE A 149 -7.02 4.18 -23.18
N SER A 150 -7.33 4.01 -24.46
CA SER A 150 -7.81 2.72 -24.98
C SER A 150 -6.62 1.77 -25.16
N LEU A 151 -6.84 0.51 -24.80
CA LEU A 151 -5.86 -0.56 -24.94
C LEU A 151 -5.88 -1.09 -26.38
N LEU A 152 -4.79 -0.91 -27.10
CA LEU A 152 -4.61 -1.37 -28.48
C LEU A 152 -3.58 -2.52 -28.52
N PRO A 153 -3.69 -3.47 -29.47
CA PRO A 153 -2.71 -4.52 -29.63
C PRO A 153 -1.29 -3.97 -29.81
N PHE A 154 -0.32 -4.62 -29.16
CA PHE A 154 1.10 -4.34 -29.34
C PHE A 154 1.74 -5.40 -30.22
N ASP A 155 2.37 -4.99 -31.31
CA ASP A 155 2.97 -5.87 -32.33
C ASP A 155 4.39 -6.34 -31.98
N LYS A 156 4.91 -6.01 -30.80
CA LYS A 156 6.24 -6.39 -30.26
C LYS A 156 7.43 -5.98 -31.15
N LYS A 157 7.25 -4.99 -32.02
CA LYS A 157 8.32 -4.50 -32.86
C LYS A 157 9.23 -3.54 -32.08
N ALA A 158 10.54 -3.65 -32.37
CA ALA A 158 11.51 -2.69 -31.88
C ALA A 158 11.22 -1.27 -32.40
N SER A 159 11.64 -0.27 -31.66
CA SER A 159 11.49 1.13 -32.01
C SER A 159 12.83 1.87 -31.86
N ALA A 160 13.11 2.80 -32.76
CA ALA A 160 14.26 3.70 -32.64
C ALA A 160 14.12 4.70 -31.48
N LYS A 161 12.90 4.93 -31.01
CA LYS A 161 12.60 5.77 -29.83
C LYS A 161 12.34 4.90 -28.61
N PRO A 162 12.64 5.38 -27.40
CA PRO A 162 12.26 4.68 -26.18
C PRO A 162 10.75 4.44 -26.10
N PHE A 163 10.37 3.33 -25.47
CA PHE A 163 9.00 3.11 -25.04
C PHE A 163 8.78 3.76 -23.67
N LEU A 164 7.67 4.46 -23.51
CA LEU A 164 7.15 4.82 -22.19
C LEU A 164 6.28 3.67 -21.70
N LEU A 165 6.73 2.96 -20.68
CA LEU A 165 6.03 1.82 -20.10
C LEU A 165 5.33 2.24 -18.79
N LEU A 166 4.01 2.13 -18.77
CA LEU A 166 3.17 2.39 -17.59
C LEU A 166 2.87 1.06 -16.88
N ILE A 167 3.20 0.96 -15.57
CA ILE A 167 2.99 -0.24 -14.75
C ILE A 167 2.12 0.13 -13.56
N HIS A 168 0.86 -0.32 -13.54
CA HIS A 168 -0.10 -0.03 -12.49
C HIS A 168 0.17 -0.81 -11.19
N GLY A 169 -0.51 -0.41 -10.11
CA GLY A 169 -0.36 -1.00 -8.79
C GLY A 169 -1.46 -1.99 -8.42
N THR A 170 -1.47 -2.36 -7.12
CA THR A 170 -2.39 -3.33 -6.52
C THR A 170 -3.84 -2.95 -6.78
N ASN A 171 -4.62 -3.95 -7.19
CA ASN A 171 -6.06 -3.85 -7.42
C ASN A 171 -6.44 -2.65 -8.29
N SER A 172 -5.73 -2.48 -9.41
CA SER A 172 -5.90 -1.40 -10.38
C SER A 172 -5.76 -1.90 -11.81
N SER A 173 -5.81 -1.00 -12.76
CA SER A 173 -5.57 -1.20 -14.18
C SER A 173 -4.81 0.00 -14.73
N ALA A 174 -4.36 -0.04 -15.98
CA ALA A 174 -3.71 1.11 -16.61
C ALA A 174 -4.59 2.36 -16.56
N LYS A 175 -5.87 2.23 -16.91
CA LYS A 175 -6.84 3.33 -16.83
C LYS A 175 -7.12 3.74 -15.38
N GLY A 176 -7.24 2.78 -14.46
CA GLY A 176 -7.50 3.05 -13.05
C GLY A 176 -6.36 3.80 -12.35
N ALA A 177 -5.11 3.53 -12.73
CA ALA A 177 -3.94 4.21 -12.16
C ALA A 177 -3.65 5.55 -12.84
N TYR A 178 -3.70 5.61 -14.16
CA TYR A 178 -3.16 6.72 -14.95
C TYR A 178 -4.21 7.52 -15.72
N GLY A 179 -5.49 7.10 -15.70
CA GLY A 179 -6.55 7.75 -16.48
C GLY A 179 -6.74 9.24 -16.18
N ASP A 180 -6.42 9.64 -14.94
CA ASP A 180 -6.47 11.04 -14.53
C ASP A 180 -5.40 11.93 -15.20
N LEU A 181 -4.39 11.34 -15.85
CA LEU A 181 -3.46 12.10 -16.69
C LEU A 181 -4.13 12.64 -17.97
N MET A 182 -5.19 12.00 -18.44
CA MET A 182 -5.86 12.39 -19.68
C MET A 182 -6.30 13.87 -19.64
N GLY A 183 -6.00 14.60 -20.72
CA GLY A 183 -6.29 16.03 -20.83
C GLY A 183 -5.31 16.95 -20.05
N SER A 184 -4.32 16.41 -19.34
CA SER A 184 -3.28 17.21 -18.68
C SER A 184 -2.13 17.55 -19.63
N ASP A 185 -1.39 18.64 -19.31
CA ASP A 185 -0.16 19.01 -20.05
C ASP A 185 0.88 17.89 -20.04
N THR A 186 0.92 17.10 -18.96
CA THR A 186 1.79 15.94 -18.85
C THR A 186 1.42 14.87 -19.87
N TRP A 187 0.13 14.60 -20.06
CA TRP A 187 -0.33 13.64 -21.07
C TRP A 187 -0.09 14.14 -22.49
N HIS A 188 -0.35 15.41 -22.77
CA HIS A 188 -0.04 16.02 -24.06
C HIS A 188 1.46 15.91 -24.39
N PHE A 189 2.33 16.18 -23.41
CA PHE A 189 3.77 16.00 -23.60
C PHE A 189 4.16 14.54 -23.86
N ILE A 190 3.57 13.60 -23.11
CA ILE A 190 3.80 12.15 -23.30
C ILE A 190 3.43 11.77 -24.73
N ARG A 191 2.27 12.14 -25.20
CA ARG A 191 1.78 11.81 -26.56
C ARG A 191 2.67 12.45 -27.65
N ALA A 192 3.05 13.70 -27.48
CA ALA A 192 3.93 14.40 -28.43
C ALA A 192 5.35 13.77 -28.50
N THR A 193 5.87 13.29 -27.35
CA THR A 193 7.24 12.76 -27.27
C THR A 193 7.32 11.32 -27.72
N TYR A 194 6.44 10.45 -27.20
CA TYR A 194 6.50 8.99 -27.39
C TYR A 194 5.59 8.50 -28.53
N GLY A 195 4.55 9.25 -28.88
CA GLY A 195 3.61 8.86 -29.96
C GLY A 195 2.98 7.48 -29.70
N GLU A 196 3.22 6.55 -30.64
CA GLU A 196 2.76 5.16 -30.56
C GLU A 196 3.55 4.27 -29.58
N ASN A 197 4.64 4.80 -29.01
CA ASN A 197 5.50 4.06 -28.09
C ASN A 197 5.06 4.18 -26.63
N VAL A 198 3.80 4.54 -26.35
CA VAL A 198 3.25 4.51 -25.01
C VAL A 198 2.64 3.13 -24.78
N LEU A 199 3.20 2.38 -23.82
CA LEU A 199 2.79 1.04 -23.47
C LEU A 199 2.19 0.99 -22.07
N ALA A 200 1.20 0.13 -21.87
CA ALA A 200 0.62 -0.18 -20.57
C ALA A 200 0.67 -1.68 -20.34
N PHE A 201 1.16 -2.07 -19.17
CA PHE A 201 1.16 -3.47 -18.74
C PHE A 201 -0.03 -3.74 -17.81
N GLN A 202 -0.99 -4.51 -18.32
CA GLN A 202 -2.16 -5.01 -17.59
C GLN A 202 -1.84 -6.36 -16.97
N HIS A 203 -1.84 -6.46 -15.64
CA HIS A 203 -1.38 -7.66 -14.93
C HIS A 203 -2.15 -7.89 -13.64
N ARG A 204 -2.21 -9.15 -13.22
CA ARG A 204 -2.78 -9.54 -11.93
C ARG A 204 -1.87 -9.09 -10.81
N THR A 205 -2.46 -8.49 -9.79
CA THR A 205 -1.70 -7.83 -8.71
C THR A 205 -1.94 -8.45 -7.34
N LEU A 206 -2.97 -9.27 -7.21
CA LEU A 206 -3.34 -10.00 -6.00
C LEU A 206 -2.87 -11.45 -6.08
N THR A 207 -3.23 -12.13 -7.18
CA THR A 207 -3.01 -13.57 -7.35
C THR A 207 -1.67 -13.93 -7.98
N GLU A 208 -0.93 -12.95 -8.50
CA GLU A 208 0.41 -13.15 -9.08
C GLU A 208 1.47 -12.35 -8.33
N SER A 209 2.67 -12.97 -8.17
CA SER A 209 3.83 -12.29 -7.59
C SER A 209 4.45 -11.27 -8.55
N PRO A 210 5.21 -10.26 -8.05
CA PRO A 210 5.95 -9.36 -8.93
C PRO A 210 6.95 -10.06 -9.86
N LEU A 211 7.52 -11.19 -9.43
CA LEU A 211 8.42 -12.01 -10.27
C LEU A 211 7.67 -12.65 -11.44
N GLN A 212 6.49 -13.20 -11.18
CA GLN A 212 5.63 -13.77 -12.23
C GLN A 212 5.20 -12.70 -13.23
N ASN A 213 4.77 -11.52 -12.74
CA ASN A 213 4.42 -10.41 -13.62
C ASN A 213 5.62 -9.92 -14.44
N ALA A 214 6.83 -9.87 -13.87
CA ALA A 214 8.03 -9.50 -14.61
C ALA A 214 8.34 -10.50 -15.72
N VAL A 215 8.20 -11.81 -15.48
CA VAL A 215 8.35 -12.85 -16.52
C VAL A 215 7.34 -12.64 -17.64
N ALA A 216 6.07 -12.38 -17.32
CA ALA A 216 5.03 -12.11 -18.32
C ALA A 216 5.39 -10.87 -19.17
N LEU A 217 5.76 -9.77 -18.50
CA LEU A 217 6.11 -8.51 -19.15
C LEU A 217 7.30 -8.66 -20.11
N VAL A 218 8.41 -9.27 -19.65
CA VAL A 218 9.63 -9.35 -20.49
C VAL A 218 9.46 -10.27 -21.70
N LYS A 219 8.53 -11.23 -21.67
CA LYS A 219 8.16 -12.05 -22.83
C LYS A 219 7.48 -11.23 -23.93
N GLU A 220 6.78 -10.17 -23.54
CA GLU A 220 6.03 -9.30 -24.47
C GLU A 220 6.89 -8.17 -25.04
N LEU A 221 7.94 -7.73 -24.35
CA LEU A 221 8.83 -6.66 -24.81
C LEU A 221 9.72 -7.12 -25.99
N PRO A 222 10.10 -6.21 -26.91
CA PRO A 222 11.15 -6.46 -27.89
C PRO A 222 12.49 -6.82 -27.25
N ASP A 223 13.35 -7.54 -27.98
CA ASP A 223 14.61 -8.08 -27.44
C ASP A 223 15.61 -7.00 -27.02
N ASP A 224 15.58 -5.85 -27.67
CA ASP A 224 16.48 -4.69 -27.48
C ASP A 224 15.69 -3.43 -27.03
N ALA A 225 14.58 -3.60 -26.36
CA ALA A 225 13.73 -2.48 -25.95
C ALA A 225 14.48 -1.48 -25.06
N VAL A 226 14.34 -0.19 -25.40
CA VAL A 226 14.76 0.93 -24.55
C VAL A 226 13.53 1.47 -23.82
N LEU A 227 13.59 1.52 -22.49
CA LEU A 227 12.44 1.83 -21.64
C LEU A 227 12.65 3.11 -20.83
N HIS A 228 11.62 3.95 -20.81
CA HIS A 228 11.32 4.89 -19.75
C HIS A 228 10.12 4.32 -19.00
N ILE A 229 10.28 4.05 -17.71
CA ILE A 229 9.25 3.41 -16.90
C ILE A 229 8.59 4.45 -16.00
N VAL A 230 7.25 4.46 -15.96
CA VAL A 230 6.46 5.14 -14.94
C VAL A 230 5.64 4.07 -14.23
N SER A 231 5.89 3.91 -12.95
CA SER A 231 5.18 2.93 -12.14
C SER A 231 4.38 3.57 -11.03
N HIS A 232 3.29 2.94 -10.67
CA HIS A 232 2.48 3.28 -9.51
C HIS A 232 2.49 2.13 -8.50
N SER A 233 2.69 2.46 -7.22
CA SER A 233 2.55 1.49 -6.13
C SER A 233 3.37 0.20 -6.36
N ARG A 234 2.75 -0.97 -6.18
CA ARG A 234 3.35 -2.30 -6.41
C ARG A 234 4.02 -2.43 -7.80
N GLY A 235 3.53 -1.70 -8.81
CA GLY A 235 4.16 -1.71 -10.13
C GLY A 235 5.64 -1.29 -10.11
N GLY A 236 6.06 -0.51 -9.11
CA GLY A 236 7.45 -0.14 -8.91
C GLY A 236 8.37 -1.32 -8.57
N LEU A 237 7.84 -2.36 -7.93
CA LEU A 237 8.60 -3.59 -7.65
C LEU A 237 8.95 -4.33 -8.94
N ILE A 238 8.05 -4.33 -9.93
CA ILE A 238 8.31 -4.89 -11.27
C ILE A 238 9.38 -4.06 -11.99
N GLY A 239 9.29 -2.72 -11.92
CA GLY A 239 10.31 -1.84 -12.45
C GLY A 239 11.69 -2.08 -11.83
N ASP A 240 11.78 -2.29 -10.52
CA ASP A 240 13.04 -2.64 -9.84
C ASP A 240 13.60 -4.00 -10.28
N ILE A 241 12.74 -4.99 -10.54
CA ILE A 241 13.17 -6.27 -11.12
C ILE A 241 13.80 -6.04 -12.49
N LEU A 242 13.13 -5.29 -13.40
CA LEU A 242 13.68 -4.98 -14.73
C LEU A 242 15.04 -4.28 -14.62
N CYS A 243 15.16 -3.37 -13.67
CA CYS A 243 16.41 -2.66 -13.42
C CYS A 243 17.57 -3.58 -13.02
N ARG A 244 17.33 -4.68 -12.30
CA ARG A 244 18.36 -5.68 -11.99
C ARG A 244 18.91 -6.40 -13.24
N TYR A 245 18.13 -6.44 -14.30
CA TYR A 245 18.48 -7.05 -15.58
C TYR A 245 18.88 -6.03 -16.63
N ASN A 246 19.07 -4.75 -16.26
CA ASN A 246 19.40 -3.69 -17.19
C ASN A 246 20.61 -4.05 -18.06
N LYS A 247 20.59 -3.62 -19.32
CA LYS A 247 21.64 -3.89 -20.31
C LYS A 247 23.05 -3.61 -19.79
N ASN A 248 23.21 -2.51 -19.07
CA ASN A 248 24.50 -2.00 -18.60
C ASN A 248 24.97 -2.63 -17.28
N VAL A 249 24.17 -3.49 -16.65
CA VAL A 249 24.60 -4.21 -15.44
C VAL A 249 25.64 -5.26 -15.81
N ASP A 250 26.71 -5.37 -14.99
CA ASP A 250 27.73 -6.42 -15.12
C ASP A 250 27.07 -7.80 -15.26
N GLN A 251 27.42 -8.52 -16.30
CA GLN A 251 26.81 -9.82 -16.65
C GLN A 251 26.92 -10.84 -15.49
N ASN A 252 28.01 -10.80 -14.72
CA ASN A 252 28.20 -11.70 -13.57
C ASN A 252 27.30 -11.35 -12.36
N LYS A 253 26.75 -10.13 -12.34
CA LYS A 253 25.88 -9.62 -11.27
C LYS A 253 24.44 -9.43 -11.73
N LYS A 254 24.15 -9.66 -13.01
CA LYS A 254 22.86 -9.40 -13.62
C LYS A 254 21.77 -10.29 -13.02
N GLY A 255 20.66 -9.67 -12.65
CA GLY A 255 19.51 -10.38 -12.12
C GLY A 255 19.63 -10.76 -10.63
N PHE A 256 19.21 -11.96 -10.32
CA PHE A 256 19.28 -12.53 -8.98
C PHE A 256 20.38 -13.57 -8.88
N SER A 257 21.21 -13.45 -7.85
CA SER A 257 22.37 -14.33 -7.63
C SER A 257 21.94 -15.71 -7.09
N SER A 258 22.88 -16.67 -7.10
CA SER A 258 22.68 -17.97 -6.42
C SER A 258 22.38 -17.79 -4.94
N ARG A 259 22.98 -16.81 -4.27
CA ARG A 259 22.68 -16.46 -2.88
C ARG A 259 21.21 -16.07 -2.69
N ASN A 260 20.64 -15.28 -3.61
CA ASN A 260 19.22 -14.91 -3.54
C ASN A 260 18.32 -16.15 -3.66
N ILE A 261 18.66 -17.09 -4.55
CA ILE A 261 17.94 -18.37 -4.68
C ILE A 261 18.09 -19.21 -3.39
N ASP A 262 19.28 -19.26 -2.80
CA ASP A 262 19.51 -20.01 -1.56
C ASP A 262 18.80 -19.39 -0.34
N LEU A 263 18.61 -18.08 -0.33
CA LEU A 263 17.76 -17.41 0.67
C LEU A 263 16.29 -17.85 0.51
N LEU A 264 15.77 -17.91 -0.71
CA LEU A 264 14.41 -18.38 -0.96
C LEU A 264 14.22 -19.85 -0.59
N LYS A 265 15.21 -20.73 -0.86
CA LYS A 265 15.13 -22.15 -0.50
C LYS A 265 15.04 -22.42 1.00
N LYS A 266 15.43 -21.46 1.85
CA LYS A 266 15.31 -21.57 3.31
C LYS A 266 13.89 -21.25 3.80
N GLU A 267 13.05 -20.65 2.97
CA GLU A 267 11.68 -20.29 3.26
C GLU A 267 10.73 -21.34 2.63
N GLN A 268 9.56 -21.52 3.23
CA GLN A 268 8.55 -22.44 2.71
C GLN A 268 7.80 -21.83 1.51
N ASP A 269 7.32 -22.67 0.62
CA ASP A 269 6.43 -22.32 -0.49
C ASP A 269 7.02 -21.27 -1.45
N ARG A 270 8.33 -21.42 -1.83
CA ARG A 270 9.05 -20.50 -2.72
C ARG A 270 9.45 -21.08 -4.07
N GLU A 271 8.99 -22.26 -4.40
CA GLU A 271 9.30 -22.95 -5.65
C GLU A 271 8.93 -22.10 -6.86
N ALA A 272 7.75 -21.47 -6.83
CA ALA A 272 7.27 -20.59 -7.90
C ALA A 272 8.17 -19.34 -8.08
N ASP A 273 8.60 -18.71 -6.99
CA ASP A 273 9.50 -17.56 -7.04
C ASP A 273 10.87 -17.95 -7.60
N ILE A 274 11.42 -19.08 -7.18
CA ILE A 274 12.69 -19.63 -7.69
C ILE A 274 12.58 -19.93 -9.18
N GLU A 275 11.48 -20.52 -9.64
CA GLU A 275 11.29 -20.83 -11.05
C GLU A 275 11.13 -19.56 -11.90
N ASN A 276 10.43 -18.55 -11.39
CA ASN A 276 10.33 -17.25 -12.05
C ASN A 276 11.69 -16.56 -12.18
N ILE A 277 12.54 -16.63 -11.14
CA ILE A 277 13.92 -16.11 -11.21
C ILE A 277 14.74 -16.83 -12.29
N LYS A 278 14.68 -18.18 -12.33
CA LYS A 278 15.36 -18.96 -13.37
C LYS A 278 14.86 -18.59 -14.77
N SER A 279 13.55 -18.40 -14.91
CA SER A 279 12.92 -17.98 -16.16
C SER A 279 13.41 -16.60 -16.60
N LEU A 280 13.49 -15.61 -15.68
CA LEU A 280 14.03 -14.29 -15.95
C LEU A 280 15.51 -14.39 -16.38
N ASN A 281 16.34 -15.12 -15.62
CA ASN A 281 17.75 -15.31 -15.93
C ASN A 281 17.92 -15.88 -17.36
N ASN A 282 17.13 -16.88 -17.74
CA ASN A 282 17.17 -17.50 -19.07
C ASN A 282 16.71 -16.55 -20.20
N ILE A 283 15.66 -15.75 -19.95
CA ILE A 283 15.16 -14.79 -20.94
C ILE A 283 16.21 -13.70 -21.19
N PHE A 284 16.83 -13.19 -20.14
CA PHE A 284 17.83 -12.12 -20.26
C PHE A 284 19.21 -12.58 -20.75
N LEU A 285 19.42 -13.88 -20.95
CA LEU A 285 20.55 -14.37 -21.78
C LEU A 285 20.37 -13.99 -23.24
N LYS A 286 19.13 -13.82 -23.70
CA LYS A 286 18.80 -13.54 -25.10
C LYS A 286 18.34 -12.10 -25.35
N LYS A 287 17.74 -11.47 -24.33
CA LYS A 287 17.19 -10.10 -24.39
C LYS A 287 18.14 -9.08 -23.78
N SER A 288 18.25 -7.93 -24.41
CA SER A 288 19.13 -6.82 -24.01
C SER A 288 18.30 -5.56 -23.74
N ILE A 289 17.39 -5.61 -22.77
CA ILE A 289 16.51 -4.49 -22.40
C ILE A 289 17.32 -3.42 -21.65
N GLU A 290 17.14 -2.16 -22.04
CA GLU A 290 17.76 -1.01 -21.41
C GLU A 290 16.72 -0.14 -20.72
N VAL A 291 16.78 -0.02 -19.39
CA VAL A 291 15.99 0.94 -18.62
C VAL A 291 16.83 2.19 -18.44
N LYS A 292 16.51 3.26 -19.16
CA LYS A 292 17.23 4.55 -19.06
C LYS A 292 16.67 5.42 -17.96
N LYS A 293 15.35 5.46 -17.84
CA LYS A 293 14.63 6.33 -16.89
C LYS A 293 13.57 5.54 -16.15
N PHE A 294 13.51 5.73 -14.83
CA PHE A 294 12.50 5.10 -14.01
C PHE A 294 11.87 6.11 -13.05
N VAL A 295 10.57 6.35 -13.18
CA VAL A 295 9.77 7.16 -12.28
C VAL A 295 8.94 6.22 -11.40
N ARG A 296 9.19 6.24 -10.12
CA ARG A 296 8.56 5.38 -9.14
C ARG A 296 7.66 6.20 -8.23
N VAL A 297 6.33 6.07 -8.40
CA VAL A 297 5.32 6.82 -7.66
C VAL A 297 4.69 5.93 -6.59
N ALA A 298 4.72 6.35 -5.33
CA ALA A 298 4.05 5.69 -4.21
C ALA A 298 4.42 4.19 -4.04
N CYS A 299 5.62 3.78 -4.41
CA CYS A 299 6.01 2.36 -4.41
C CYS A 299 6.37 1.87 -3.01
N PRO A 300 5.87 0.69 -2.57
CA PRO A 300 6.32 0.03 -1.34
C PRO A 300 7.68 -0.67 -1.54
N ALA A 301 8.72 0.11 -1.84
CA ALA A 301 10.02 -0.42 -2.24
C ALA A 301 10.75 -1.21 -1.12
N ALA A 302 10.48 -0.87 0.14
CA ALA A 302 10.90 -1.65 1.31
C ALA A 302 9.71 -2.40 1.97
N GLY A 303 8.63 -2.60 1.22
CA GLY A 303 7.38 -3.14 1.73
C GLY A 303 6.46 -2.07 2.32
N THR A 304 5.25 -2.48 2.70
CA THR A 304 4.30 -1.63 3.43
C THR A 304 3.80 -2.35 4.67
N LYS A 305 3.72 -1.63 5.79
CA LYS A 305 3.17 -2.18 7.04
C LYS A 305 1.71 -2.63 6.89
N LEU A 306 0.99 -2.08 5.93
CA LEU A 306 -0.35 -2.54 5.61
C LEU A 306 -0.35 -4.02 5.21
N ALA A 307 0.59 -4.46 4.37
CA ALA A 307 0.68 -5.85 3.92
C ALA A 307 1.05 -6.84 5.03
N SER A 308 1.57 -6.38 6.17
CA SER A 308 1.83 -7.20 7.36
C SER A 308 0.66 -7.22 8.36
N LYS A 309 -0.44 -6.56 8.07
CA LYS A 309 -1.66 -6.55 8.88
C LYS A 309 -2.63 -7.66 8.45
N LYS A 310 -3.75 -7.73 9.15
CA LYS A 310 -4.84 -8.63 8.76
C LYS A 310 -5.33 -8.30 7.35
N MET A 311 -5.53 -9.32 6.55
CA MET A 311 -5.84 -9.17 5.12
C MET A 311 -7.13 -8.35 4.89
N GLU A 312 -8.14 -8.51 5.77
CA GLU A 312 -9.37 -7.72 5.72
C GLU A 312 -9.13 -6.20 5.86
N HIS A 313 -8.11 -5.77 6.60
CA HIS A 313 -7.76 -4.34 6.71
C HIS A 313 -7.27 -3.80 5.37
N ILE A 314 -6.45 -4.57 4.66
CA ILE A 314 -5.93 -4.21 3.34
C ILE A 314 -7.10 -3.97 2.37
N PHE A 315 -8.02 -4.92 2.30
CA PHE A 315 -9.13 -4.85 1.36
C PHE A 315 -10.18 -3.81 1.75
N ASN A 316 -10.43 -3.57 3.05
CA ASN A 316 -11.27 -2.46 3.49
C ASN A 316 -10.69 -1.10 3.07
N ILE A 317 -9.37 -0.91 3.19
CA ILE A 317 -8.72 0.34 2.78
C ILE A 317 -8.81 0.51 1.25
N PHE A 318 -8.46 -0.51 0.47
CA PHE A 318 -8.58 -0.45 -0.99
C PHE A 318 -10.03 -0.23 -1.43
N PHE A 319 -10.98 -0.86 -0.78
CA PHE A 319 -12.40 -0.66 -1.05
C PHE A 319 -12.80 0.82 -0.98
N ASN A 320 -12.45 1.49 0.12
CA ASN A 320 -12.75 2.91 0.29
C ASN A 320 -11.98 3.81 -0.68
N LEU A 321 -10.69 3.56 -0.89
CA LEU A 321 -9.87 4.36 -1.80
C LEU A 321 -10.31 4.25 -3.27
N THR A 322 -11.00 3.18 -3.62
CA THR A 322 -11.53 2.97 -4.99
C THR A 322 -13.00 3.35 -5.13
N GLY A 323 -13.58 4.05 -4.16
CA GLY A 323 -14.93 4.60 -4.21
C GLY A 323 -15.97 3.90 -3.33
N GLY A 324 -15.57 2.92 -2.50
CA GLY A 324 -16.47 2.28 -1.53
C GLY A 324 -17.72 1.68 -2.16
N ASN A 325 -18.87 1.99 -1.59
CA ASN A 325 -20.17 1.51 -2.11
C ASN A 325 -20.54 2.06 -3.49
N ALA A 326 -19.95 3.18 -3.92
CA ALA A 326 -20.17 3.74 -5.26
C ALA A 326 -19.35 3.02 -6.36
N ASN A 327 -18.40 2.16 -6.00
CA ASN A 327 -17.59 1.42 -6.95
C ASN A 327 -18.45 0.38 -7.71
N PRO A 328 -18.42 0.32 -9.05
CA PRO A 328 -19.16 -0.69 -9.83
C PRO A 328 -18.89 -2.15 -9.44
N ILE A 329 -17.70 -2.43 -8.88
CA ILE A 329 -17.30 -3.76 -8.43
C ILE A 329 -17.39 -3.93 -6.90
N ALA A 330 -18.13 -3.05 -6.19
CA ALA A 330 -18.29 -3.07 -4.73
C ALA A 330 -18.72 -4.44 -4.20
N ALA A 331 -19.66 -5.10 -4.88
CA ALA A 331 -20.13 -6.44 -4.51
C ALA A 331 -19.01 -7.48 -4.48
N SER A 332 -18.08 -7.45 -5.44
CA SER A 332 -16.94 -8.37 -5.51
C SER A 332 -15.92 -8.12 -4.39
N PHE A 333 -15.69 -6.85 -4.02
CA PHE A 333 -14.89 -6.49 -2.85
C PHE A 333 -15.49 -7.03 -1.55
N LYS A 334 -16.79 -6.80 -1.35
CA LYS A 334 -17.49 -7.27 -0.14
C LYS A 334 -17.50 -8.80 -0.05
N ALA A 335 -17.67 -9.50 -1.18
CA ALA A 335 -17.58 -10.95 -1.24
C ALA A 335 -16.19 -11.44 -0.81
N LEU A 336 -15.13 -10.83 -1.34
CA LEU A 336 -13.74 -11.17 -0.99
C LEU A 336 -13.45 -10.89 0.49
N ILE A 337 -13.82 -9.71 1.01
CA ILE A 337 -13.65 -9.37 2.44
C ILE A 337 -14.41 -10.36 3.32
N GLY A 338 -15.64 -10.71 2.95
CA GLY A 338 -16.46 -11.68 3.66
C GLY A 338 -15.81 -13.07 3.73
N GLU A 339 -15.22 -13.55 2.63
CA GLU A 339 -14.51 -14.84 2.61
C GLU A 339 -13.22 -14.80 3.42
N ILE A 340 -12.42 -13.72 3.33
CA ILE A 340 -11.23 -13.52 4.16
C ILE A 340 -11.59 -13.56 5.65
N LEU A 341 -12.65 -12.87 6.05
CA LEU A 341 -13.14 -12.87 7.43
C LEU A 341 -13.67 -14.25 7.87
N LYS A 342 -14.10 -15.09 6.94
CA LYS A 342 -14.57 -16.45 7.22
C LYS A 342 -13.42 -17.42 7.38
N THR A 343 -12.48 -17.45 6.43
CA THR A 343 -11.40 -18.44 6.36
C THR A 343 -10.25 -18.08 7.28
N LYS A 344 -10.01 -16.78 7.51
CA LYS A 344 -8.84 -16.28 8.24
C LYS A 344 -7.52 -16.72 7.60
N ASP A 345 -7.52 -16.83 6.29
CA ASP A 345 -6.35 -17.23 5.53
C ASP A 345 -5.15 -16.29 5.76
N ASP A 346 -3.96 -16.85 5.70
CA ASP A 346 -2.71 -16.08 5.71
C ASP A 346 -2.58 -15.28 4.40
N VAL A 347 -1.90 -14.14 4.46
CA VAL A 347 -1.62 -13.28 3.29
C VAL A 347 -0.89 -14.01 2.16
N LYS A 348 -0.23 -15.12 2.46
CA LYS A 348 0.48 -15.99 1.49
C LYS A 348 -0.42 -16.57 0.41
N VAL A 349 -1.73 -16.71 0.64
CA VAL A 349 -2.69 -17.16 -0.39
C VAL A 349 -2.84 -16.14 -1.53
N LEU A 350 -2.36 -14.89 -1.32
CA LEU A 350 -2.31 -13.82 -2.30
C LEU A 350 -0.86 -13.34 -2.49
N PRO A 351 -0.06 -14.00 -3.34
CA PRO A 351 1.36 -13.73 -3.48
C PRO A 351 1.67 -12.29 -3.92
N GLY A 352 0.73 -11.62 -4.58
CA GLY A 352 0.86 -10.22 -4.93
C GLY A 352 0.83 -9.28 -3.72
N ILE A 353 0.07 -9.62 -2.69
CA ILE A 353 -0.01 -8.88 -1.42
C ILE A 353 1.16 -9.26 -0.52
N GLU A 354 1.42 -10.57 -0.36
CA GLU A 354 2.51 -11.08 0.46
C GLU A 354 3.86 -10.48 0.07
N ALA A 355 4.11 -10.35 -1.24
CA ALA A 355 5.34 -9.75 -1.76
C ALA A 355 5.60 -8.32 -1.25
N MET A 356 4.55 -7.57 -0.87
CA MET A 356 4.68 -6.20 -0.33
C MET A 356 4.87 -6.16 1.19
N SER A 357 4.83 -7.28 1.89
CA SER A 357 5.07 -7.30 3.34
C SER A 357 6.52 -6.92 3.65
N PRO A 358 6.77 -6.00 4.62
CA PRO A 358 8.12 -5.70 5.04
C PRO A 358 8.81 -6.98 5.54
N GLY A 359 10.03 -7.21 5.06
CA GLY A 359 10.77 -8.42 5.41
C GLY A 359 10.29 -9.70 4.70
N SER A 360 9.34 -9.62 3.75
CA SER A 360 9.01 -10.78 2.90
C SER A 360 10.26 -11.30 2.19
N PRO A 361 10.33 -12.61 1.89
CA PRO A 361 11.46 -13.17 1.15
C PRO A 361 11.73 -12.44 -0.16
N PHE A 362 10.67 -12.03 -0.86
CA PHE A 362 10.79 -11.25 -2.08
C PHE A 362 11.43 -9.86 -1.86
N ILE A 363 10.97 -9.08 -0.86
CA ILE A 363 11.56 -7.76 -0.53
C ILE A 363 13.03 -7.91 -0.12
N LYS A 364 13.37 -8.97 0.64
CA LYS A 364 14.75 -9.23 1.05
C LYS A 364 15.67 -9.43 -0.16
N ILE A 365 15.29 -10.29 -1.11
CA ILE A 365 16.13 -10.55 -2.30
C ILE A 365 16.12 -9.37 -3.28
N LEU A 366 14.99 -8.67 -3.44
CA LEU A 366 14.92 -7.49 -4.31
C LEU A 366 15.84 -6.38 -3.81
N ASN A 367 15.94 -6.18 -2.51
CA ASN A 367 16.71 -5.12 -1.88
C ASN A 367 18.09 -5.58 -1.38
N ASP A 368 18.48 -6.82 -1.72
CA ASP A 368 19.82 -7.33 -1.40
C ASP A 368 20.89 -6.42 -2.02
N ARG A 369 21.84 -5.98 -1.20
CA ARG A 369 22.96 -5.10 -1.56
C ARG A 369 24.32 -5.78 -1.38
N SER A 370 24.32 -7.11 -1.35
CA SER A 370 25.59 -7.86 -1.26
C SER A 370 26.47 -7.60 -2.50
N PRO A 371 27.78 -7.80 -2.42
CA PRO A 371 28.71 -7.56 -3.55
C PRO A 371 28.38 -8.36 -4.82
N GLU A 372 27.67 -9.48 -4.67
CA GLU A 372 27.25 -10.33 -5.79
C GLU A 372 25.97 -9.84 -6.46
N THR A 373 25.33 -8.80 -5.93
CA THR A 373 24.05 -8.32 -6.47
C THR A 373 24.24 -7.26 -7.54
N ALA A 374 23.27 -7.19 -8.43
CA ALA A 374 23.23 -6.17 -9.47
C ALA A 374 23.01 -4.79 -8.86
N ILE A 375 23.83 -3.82 -9.27
CA ILE A 375 23.61 -2.40 -9.02
C ILE A 375 23.14 -1.78 -10.31
N ASN A 376 22.01 -1.13 -10.28
CA ASN A 376 21.38 -0.52 -11.44
C ASN A 376 21.88 0.92 -11.66
N ASP A 377 22.09 1.29 -12.91
CA ASP A 377 22.51 2.61 -13.35
C ASP A 377 21.38 3.44 -13.97
N ALA A 378 20.14 2.92 -14.05
CA ALA A 378 19.00 3.67 -14.53
C ALA A 378 18.74 4.90 -13.64
N SER A 379 18.42 6.03 -14.27
CA SER A 379 18.04 7.25 -13.55
C SER A 379 16.72 7.01 -12.82
N LEU A 380 16.76 6.98 -11.48
CA LEU A 380 15.58 6.81 -10.64
C LEU A 380 15.09 8.15 -10.09
N ALA A 381 13.86 8.49 -10.40
CA ALA A 381 13.10 9.55 -9.74
C ALA A 381 11.98 8.93 -8.89
N VAL A 382 11.90 9.33 -7.62
CA VAL A 382 10.88 8.87 -6.67
C VAL A 382 9.93 10.01 -6.37
N ILE A 383 8.65 9.78 -6.55
CA ILE A 383 7.58 10.68 -6.13
C ILE A 383 6.86 10.00 -4.97
N SER A 384 6.95 10.62 -3.80
CA SER A 384 6.36 10.12 -2.56
C SER A 384 5.39 11.11 -1.96
N GLY A 385 4.51 10.62 -1.10
CA GLY A 385 3.50 11.46 -0.47
C GLY A 385 3.21 11.11 0.99
N ASN A 386 2.57 12.08 1.63
CA ASN A 386 1.98 11.92 2.95
C ASN A 386 0.55 12.49 2.92
N SER A 387 -0.43 11.63 3.12
CA SER A 387 -1.83 12.03 3.16
C SER A 387 -2.12 12.85 4.42
N GLN A 388 -2.77 13.97 4.25
CA GLN A 388 -3.40 14.71 5.35
C GLN A 388 -4.90 14.45 5.34
N ALA A 389 -5.57 14.64 6.50
CA ALA A 389 -7.00 14.42 6.60
C ALA A 389 -7.77 15.31 5.62
N SER A 390 -8.57 14.70 4.75
CA SER A 390 -9.54 15.39 3.91
C SER A 390 -10.95 15.23 4.48
N LEU A 391 -11.87 16.13 4.13
CA LEU A 391 -13.26 16.04 4.59
C LEU A 391 -13.96 14.79 4.06
N SER A 392 -13.60 14.32 2.88
CA SER A 392 -14.22 13.17 2.20
C SER A 392 -13.69 11.80 2.61
N LEU A 393 -12.62 11.72 3.40
CA LEU A 393 -11.97 10.46 3.83
C LEU A 393 -11.54 10.52 5.30
N LYS A 394 -12.26 11.30 6.13
CA LYS A 394 -11.94 11.47 7.55
C LYS A 394 -12.01 10.16 8.31
N GLY A 395 -13.06 9.37 8.09
CA GLY A 395 -13.26 8.07 8.72
C GLY A 395 -12.13 7.11 8.37
N LEU A 396 -11.80 7.01 7.06
CA LEU A 396 -10.69 6.18 6.62
C LEU A 396 -9.36 6.64 7.21
N ALA A 397 -9.08 7.95 7.21
CA ALA A 397 -7.85 8.51 7.78
C ALA A 397 -7.75 8.24 9.29
N ALA A 398 -8.86 8.33 10.05
CA ALA A 398 -8.89 8.00 11.47
C ALA A 398 -8.56 6.51 11.70
N ILE A 399 -9.18 5.62 10.94
CA ILE A 399 -8.94 4.17 11.04
C ILE A 399 -7.49 3.82 10.66
N VAL A 400 -7.00 4.33 9.52
CA VAL A 400 -5.63 4.09 9.05
C VAL A 400 -4.60 4.60 10.06
N THR A 401 -4.85 5.76 10.68
CA THR A 401 -3.97 6.29 11.73
C THR A 401 -3.88 5.34 12.93
N ARG A 402 -5.00 4.76 13.36
CA ARG A 402 -5.03 3.78 14.46
C ARG A 402 -4.30 2.49 14.11
N LEU A 403 -4.44 2.01 12.87
CA LEU A 403 -3.81 0.77 12.41
C LEU A 403 -2.30 0.90 12.18
N PHE A 404 -1.79 2.09 11.78
CA PHE A 404 -0.41 2.30 11.33
C PHE A 404 0.49 3.08 12.29
N PHE A 405 0.07 3.39 13.48
CA PHE A 405 0.91 3.98 14.52
C PHE A 405 1.69 5.23 14.07
N TRP A 406 1.00 6.31 13.69
CA TRP A 406 1.57 7.67 13.58
C TRP A 406 2.64 7.93 12.48
N GLN A 407 3.00 6.96 11.67
CA GLN A 407 3.98 7.14 10.61
C GLN A 407 3.39 7.88 9.40
N ARG A 408 4.22 8.70 8.73
CA ARG A 408 3.85 9.32 7.45
C ARG A 408 3.52 8.23 6.43
N ASN A 409 2.40 8.38 5.76
CA ASN A 409 1.95 7.45 4.71
C ASN A 409 0.89 8.11 3.83
N ASP A 410 0.64 7.53 2.67
CA ASP A 410 -0.39 7.93 1.72
C ASP A 410 -1.70 7.12 1.88
N MET A 411 -1.97 6.56 3.04
CA MET A 411 -3.01 5.61 3.45
C MET A 411 -2.73 4.14 3.13
N VAL A 412 -1.74 3.82 2.30
CA VAL A 412 -1.36 2.44 1.90
C VAL A 412 0.12 2.18 2.14
N VAL A 413 0.99 3.10 1.73
CA VAL A 413 2.45 2.93 1.79
C VAL A 413 3.07 3.95 2.73
N ASN A 414 3.95 3.48 3.60
CA ASN A 414 4.75 4.35 4.45
C ASN A 414 5.69 5.19 3.58
N THR A 415 5.73 6.51 3.80
CA THR A 415 6.52 7.45 3.00
C THR A 415 8.00 7.06 2.94
N ASP A 416 8.56 6.61 4.08
CA ASP A 416 9.97 6.20 4.15
C ASP A 416 10.27 4.97 3.28
N SER A 417 9.32 4.05 3.11
CA SER A 417 9.46 2.90 2.22
C SER A 417 9.60 3.32 0.75
N MET A 418 9.01 4.45 0.34
CA MET A 418 8.90 4.81 -1.06
C MET A 418 10.25 5.14 -1.72
N TYR A 419 11.21 5.71 -0.98
CA TYR A 419 12.54 6.07 -1.51
C TYR A 419 13.62 5.03 -1.21
N LEU A 420 13.34 4.03 -0.40
CA LEU A 420 14.22 2.87 -0.17
C LEU A 420 14.20 1.93 -1.39
N GLY A 421 14.72 0.73 -1.25
CA GLY A 421 14.65 -0.33 -2.27
C GLY A 421 16.00 -0.80 -2.75
N ALA A 422 16.01 -1.39 -3.95
CA ALA A 422 17.19 -2.01 -4.55
C ALA A 422 18.35 -1.01 -4.72
N GLY A 423 19.59 -1.51 -4.57
CA GLY A 423 20.80 -0.71 -4.72
C GLY A 423 20.92 -0.05 -6.11
N ARG A 424 21.47 1.17 -6.14
CA ARG A 424 21.68 1.98 -7.34
C ARG A 424 23.10 2.52 -7.38
N SER A 425 23.67 2.69 -8.56
CA SER A 425 24.97 3.32 -8.76
C SER A 425 24.92 4.85 -8.61
N ASN A 426 23.76 5.44 -8.91
CA ASN A 426 23.53 6.88 -8.89
C ASN A 426 22.60 7.29 -7.73
N ASN A 427 22.70 8.56 -7.33
CA ASN A 427 21.76 9.14 -6.36
C ASN A 427 20.32 9.07 -6.88
N ILE A 428 19.39 8.88 -5.95
CA ILE A 428 17.96 8.92 -6.24
C ILE A 428 17.51 10.38 -6.29
N GLN A 429 16.75 10.74 -7.31
CA GLN A 429 16.05 12.03 -7.38
C GLN A 429 14.73 11.90 -6.64
N TYR A 430 14.53 12.66 -5.58
CA TYR A 430 13.41 12.52 -4.65
C TYR A 430 12.52 13.76 -4.63
N PHE A 431 11.23 13.56 -4.85
CA PHE A 431 10.19 14.56 -4.70
C PHE A 431 9.19 14.11 -3.64
N PHE A 432 8.84 15.01 -2.73
CA PHE A 432 7.88 14.78 -1.67
C PHE A 432 6.73 15.78 -1.73
N ASP A 433 5.51 15.29 -1.65
CA ASP A 433 4.30 16.10 -1.50
C ASP A 433 3.48 15.67 -0.29
N GLN A 434 2.74 16.60 0.28
CA GLN A 434 1.80 16.31 1.36
C GLN A 434 0.56 17.17 1.24
N GLY A 435 -0.57 16.60 1.62
CA GLY A 435 -1.83 17.33 1.60
C GLY A 435 -3.05 16.44 1.60
N PRO A 436 -4.24 17.04 1.66
CA PRO A 436 -5.50 16.31 1.67
C PRO A 436 -5.83 15.61 0.35
N THR A 437 -5.19 16.02 -0.75
CA THR A 437 -5.34 15.42 -2.08
C THR A 437 -4.25 14.40 -2.40
N VAL A 438 -3.31 14.16 -1.46
CA VAL A 438 -2.22 13.20 -1.61
C VAL A 438 -2.63 11.88 -0.96
N THR A 439 -3.41 11.08 -1.65
CA THR A 439 -3.75 9.71 -1.24
C THR A 439 -3.18 8.71 -2.24
N HIS A 440 -3.13 7.45 -1.86
CA HIS A 440 -2.51 6.40 -2.67
C HIS A 440 -3.07 6.31 -4.10
N THR A 441 -4.33 6.64 -4.31
CA THR A 441 -5.02 6.55 -5.61
C THR A 441 -5.13 7.87 -6.37
N THR A 442 -4.69 9.00 -5.78
CA THR A 442 -4.92 10.33 -6.36
C THR A 442 -3.67 11.01 -6.90
N TYR A 443 -2.52 10.36 -6.90
CA TYR A 443 -1.27 10.96 -7.36
C TYR A 443 -1.38 11.57 -8.77
N PHE A 444 -1.92 10.85 -9.73
CA PHE A 444 -2.03 11.33 -11.12
C PHE A 444 -3.19 12.31 -11.34
N ASN A 445 -4.05 12.52 -10.34
CA ASN A 445 -5.01 13.62 -10.28
C ASN A 445 -4.40 14.88 -9.63
N ASN A 446 -3.31 14.75 -8.89
CA ASN A 446 -2.63 15.85 -8.21
C ASN A 446 -1.72 16.61 -9.17
N ASN A 447 -1.90 17.93 -9.28
CA ASN A 447 -1.11 18.79 -10.19
C ASN A 447 0.38 18.76 -9.88
N LYS A 448 0.80 18.77 -8.62
CA LYS A 448 2.22 18.70 -8.25
C LYS A 448 2.87 17.38 -8.69
N THR A 449 2.17 16.26 -8.56
CA THR A 449 2.65 14.97 -9.08
C THR A 449 2.76 14.98 -10.60
N ARG A 450 1.76 15.56 -11.31
CA ARG A 450 1.79 15.70 -12.77
C ARG A 450 2.96 16.56 -13.24
N GLU A 451 3.18 17.70 -12.59
CA GLU A 451 4.32 18.60 -12.87
C GLU A 451 5.65 17.91 -12.57
N ALA A 452 5.78 17.23 -11.43
CA ALA A 452 6.97 16.47 -11.07
C ALA A 452 7.27 15.37 -12.12
N LEU A 453 6.25 14.61 -12.53
CA LEU A 453 6.39 13.62 -13.60
C LEU A 453 6.82 14.27 -14.92
N LEU A 454 6.21 15.38 -15.31
CA LEU A 454 6.56 16.13 -16.52
C LEU A 454 8.03 16.59 -16.50
N LEU A 455 8.50 17.13 -15.37
CA LEU A 455 9.88 17.55 -15.19
C LEU A 455 10.84 16.37 -15.36
N VAL A 456 10.57 15.21 -14.76
CA VAL A 456 11.39 14.01 -14.92
C VAL A 456 11.44 13.58 -16.38
N LEU A 457 10.30 13.55 -17.08
CA LEU A 457 10.23 13.11 -18.47
C LEU A 457 10.93 14.08 -19.44
N LYS A 458 10.94 15.38 -19.14
CA LYS A 458 11.66 16.40 -19.92
C LYS A 458 13.16 16.43 -19.65
N THR A 459 13.61 16.02 -18.47
CA THR A 459 15.02 16.05 -18.09
C THR A 459 15.81 15.00 -18.89
N LEU A 460 17.01 15.33 -19.33
CA LEU A 460 17.89 14.38 -20.01
C LEU A 460 18.23 13.21 -19.07
N ASP A 461 18.42 12.03 -19.66
CA ASP A 461 18.74 10.82 -18.90
C ASP A 461 20.05 11.01 -18.13
N GLY A 462 20.04 10.65 -16.85
CA GLY A 462 21.18 10.81 -15.95
C GLY A 462 21.39 12.23 -15.38
N SER A 463 20.60 13.23 -15.81
CA SER A 463 20.73 14.60 -15.31
C SER A 463 19.88 14.82 -14.05
N PRO A 464 20.30 15.75 -13.14
CA PRO A 464 19.48 16.16 -12.00
C PRO A 464 18.14 16.74 -12.44
N VAL A 465 17.06 16.35 -11.77
CA VAL A 465 15.72 16.84 -12.06
C VAL A 465 15.46 18.13 -11.28
N PRO A 466 15.08 19.23 -11.94
CA PRO A 466 14.76 20.48 -11.25
C PRO A 466 13.65 20.27 -10.21
N GLY A 467 13.83 20.83 -9.00
CA GLY A 467 12.88 20.71 -7.91
C GLY A 467 12.90 19.39 -7.13
N PHE A 468 13.76 18.45 -7.54
CA PHE A 468 13.98 17.21 -6.79
C PHE A 468 15.20 17.32 -5.88
N THR A 469 15.16 16.62 -4.75
CA THR A 469 16.31 16.48 -3.85
C THR A 469 17.12 15.25 -4.25
N SER A 470 18.43 15.40 -4.39
CA SER A 470 19.31 14.25 -4.63
C SER A 470 19.60 13.54 -3.31
N ILE A 471 19.17 12.29 -3.18
CA ILE A 471 19.40 11.46 -1.99
C ILE A 471 20.52 10.46 -2.34
N PRO A 472 21.68 10.50 -1.61
CA PRO A 472 22.69 9.48 -1.79
C PRO A 472 22.13 8.09 -1.45
N GLN A 473 22.57 7.08 -2.16
CA GLN A 473 22.34 5.70 -1.73
C GLN A 473 22.98 5.51 -0.37
N LEU A 474 22.21 5.03 0.59
CA LEU A 474 22.77 4.58 1.85
C LEU A 474 23.73 3.43 1.54
N GLU A 475 25.03 3.68 1.63
CA GLU A 475 26.01 2.62 1.71
C GLU A 475 25.71 1.85 3.02
N VAL A 476 25.13 0.68 2.89
CA VAL A 476 25.06 -0.24 4.01
C VAL A 476 26.46 -0.85 4.09
N PRO A 477 27.22 -0.59 5.16
CA PRO A 477 28.50 -1.27 5.36
C PRO A 477 28.26 -2.77 5.25
N GLY A 478 29.05 -3.45 4.42
CA GLY A 478 28.95 -4.89 4.23
C GLY A 478 29.07 -5.62 5.57
N SER A 479 27.95 -6.07 6.07
CA SER A 479 27.91 -6.98 7.21
C SER A 479 26.83 -8.03 7.00
N ASP A 480 27.19 -9.27 7.24
CA ASP A 480 26.30 -10.43 7.31
C ASP A 480 25.14 -10.31 8.34
N ARG A 481 24.99 -9.13 8.97
CA ARG A 481 24.06 -8.90 10.07
C ARG A 481 22.68 -8.40 9.64
N ASP A 482 22.50 -7.92 8.41
CA ASP A 482 21.30 -7.16 8.04
C ASP A 482 20.31 -7.89 7.12
N ALA A 483 20.35 -9.20 7.06
CA ALA A 483 19.22 -9.99 6.55
C ALA A 483 18.04 -10.07 7.55
N ARG A 484 18.18 -9.51 8.76
CA ARG A 484 17.07 -9.31 9.69
C ARG A 484 16.43 -7.97 9.33
N GLY A 485 15.16 -8.04 8.93
CA GLY A 485 14.38 -6.90 8.51
C GLY A 485 14.65 -5.67 9.38
N LEU A 486 14.58 -4.51 8.76
CA LEU A 486 14.51 -3.23 9.45
C LEU A 486 13.32 -3.25 10.42
N GLU A 487 13.46 -3.92 11.55
CA GLU A 487 12.68 -3.64 12.73
C GLU A 487 13.12 -2.27 13.22
N TYR A 488 12.25 -1.31 13.06
CA TYR A 488 12.37 -0.01 13.70
C TYR A 488 12.49 -0.23 15.20
N GLY A 489 13.71 -0.13 15.75
CA GLY A 489 13.88 -0.13 17.18
C GLY A 489 15.23 -0.45 17.77
N GLU A 490 16.13 -1.13 17.10
CA GLU A 490 17.44 -1.43 17.72
C GLU A 490 18.60 -1.27 16.73
N LEU A 491 19.18 -0.07 16.74
CA LEU A 491 20.56 0.14 16.30
C LEU A 491 21.51 -0.35 17.39
N THR A 492 21.74 -1.65 17.46
CA THR A 492 22.88 -2.18 18.21
C THR A 492 24.00 -2.46 17.21
N SER A 493 24.82 -1.48 16.94
CA SER A 493 26.11 -1.68 16.27
C SER A 493 27.19 -1.85 17.32
N ASP A 494 27.99 -2.91 17.23
CA ASP A 494 29.28 -2.98 17.93
C ASP A 494 30.15 -1.80 17.48
N PRO A 495 30.89 -1.21 18.41
CA PRO A 495 31.60 0.02 18.15
C PRO A 495 32.80 -0.18 17.21
N PRO A 496 32.99 0.70 16.20
CA PRO A 496 34.25 0.77 15.51
C PRO A 496 35.37 1.18 16.49
N SER A 497 36.53 0.58 16.38
CA SER A 497 37.74 0.91 17.16
C SER A 497 38.21 2.33 16.71
N GLY A 498 37.96 3.34 17.52
CA GLY A 498 38.40 4.72 17.30
C GLY A 498 37.66 5.74 18.20
N LYS A 499 38.21 6.95 18.35
CA LYS A 499 37.54 8.02 19.08
C LYS A 499 36.21 8.37 18.38
N ARG A 500 35.10 8.15 19.05
CA ARG A 500 33.75 8.42 18.53
C ARG A 500 33.38 9.87 18.73
N PRO A 501 32.70 10.51 17.76
CA PRO A 501 32.05 11.79 18.02
C PRO A 501 30.93 11.59 19.08
N ILE A 502 30.84 12.50 20.02
CA ILE A 502 29.72 12.56 20.96
C ILE A 502 28.56 13.21 20.22
N VAL A 503 27.48 12.48 20.04
CA VAL A 503 26.23 13.05 19.51
C VAL A 503 25.39 13.51 20.69
N VAL A 504 25.19 14.82 20.81
CA VAL A 504 24.29 15.39 21.82
C VAL A 504 22.94 15.65 21.14
N LEU A 505 21.93 14.89 21.54
CA LEU A 505 20.55 15.10 21.11
C LEU A 505 19.90 16.10 22.07
N LEU A 506 19.63 17.30 21.57
CA LEU A 506 18.90 18.34 22.30
C LEU A 506 17.43 18.29 21.85
N PRO A 507 16.54 17.61 22.59
CA PRO A 507 15.12 17.64 22.26
C PRO A 507 14.54 19.02 22.55
N GLY A 508 13.56 19.45 21.76
CA GLY A 508 12.77 20.64 22.07
C GLY A 508 11.94 20.47 23.36
N ILE A 509 11.32 21.54 23.80
CA ILE A 509 10.63 21.65 25.11
C ILE A 509 9.65 20.50 25.42
N MET A 510 9.07 19.87 24.40
CA MET A 510 8.12 18.77 24.57
C MET A 510 8.61 17.41 24.03
N GLY A 511 9.86 17.31 23.61
CA GLY A 511 10.42 16.15 22.90
C GLY A 511 11.15 15.12 23.75
N SER A 512 11.23 15.25 25.08
CA SER A 512 11.94 14.30 25.95
C SER A 512 11.11 13.78 27.12
N ASN A 513 11.42 12.57 27.54
CA ASN A 513 10.89 11.96 28.76
C ASN A 513 12.04 11.83 29.78
N LEU A 514 12.13 12.74 30.75
CA LEU A 514 13.07 12.62 31.85
C LEU A 514 12.44 11.84 33.00
N LYS A 515 13.21 10.91 33.58
CA LYS A 515 12.83 10.11 34.74
C LYS A 515 13.86 10.29 35.84
N ARG A 516 13.42 10.44 37.09
CA ARG A 516 14.25 10.40 38.28
C ARG A 516 13.72 9.26 39.18
N ASN A 517 14.59 8.35 39.56
CA ASN A 517 14.25 7.18 40.40
C ASN A 517 13.06 6.36 39.85
N GLY A 518 13.01 6.18 38.51
CA GLY A 518 11.95 5.42 37.85
C GLY A 518 10.65 6.19 37.60
N SER A 519 10.45 7.36 38.20
CA SER A 519 9.28 8.20 38.03
C SER A 519 9.52 9.29 36.97
N ARG A 520 8.52 9.55 36.13
CA ARG A 520 8.60 10.56 35.06
C ARG A 520 8.56 11.96 35.68
N VAL A 521 9.59 12.75 35.46
CA VAL A 521 9.74 14.11 36.02
C VAL A 521 9.41 15.19 34.98
N TRP A 522 9.78 14.96 33.71
CA TRP A 522 9.54 15.94 32.62
C TRP A 522 8.25 15.67 31.90
N ILE A 523 7.44 16.71 31.79
CA ILE A 523 6.05 16.70 31.27
C ILE A 523 5.17 15.69 32.02
N ASN A 524 5.15 15.78 33.32
CA ASN A 524 4.01 15.34 34.11
C ASN A 524 3.04 16.53 34.20
N TYR A 525 1.92 16.46 33.48
CA TYR A 525 0.93 17.54 33.38
C TYR A 525 0.42 18.01 34.75
N TRP A 526 0.29 17.11 35.71
CA TRP A 526 -0.11 17.42 37.07
C TRP A 526 0.97 18.15 37.86
N GLN A 527 2.24 17.76 37.73
CA GLN A 527 3.36 18.45 38.37
C GLN A 527 3.60 19.84 37.76
N PHE A 528 3.35 19.99 36.45
CA PHE A 528 3.41 21.29 35.76
C PHE A 528 2.36 22.27 36.33
N LEU A 529 1.10 21.81 36.54
CA LEU A 529 0.02 22.60 37.09
C LEU A 529 0.18 22.91 38.60
N THR A 530 0.93 22.09 39.33
CA THR A 530 1.14 22.23 40.77
C THR A 530 2.49 22.84 41.16
N GLY A 531 3.22 23.43 40.20
CA GLY A 531 4.48 24.14 40.47
C GLY A 531 5.73 23.24 40.56
N GLY A 532 5.66 21.97 40.17
CA GLY A 532 6.75 20.98 40.26
C GLY A 532 7.96 21.21 39.33
N LEU A 533 8.03 22.35 38.63
CA LEU A 533 9.22 22.73 37.86
C LEU A 533 10.41 23.18 38.74
N MET A 534 10.20 23.35 40.03
CA MET A 534 11.25 23.75 40.97
C MET A 534 12.14 22.58 41.44
N GLU A 535 11.86 21.32 41.02
CA GLU A 535 12.63 20.15 41.38
C GLU A 535 13.58 19.67 40.26
N LEU A 536 13.68 20.37 39.16
CA LEU A 536 14.63 20.14 38.07
C LEU A 536 15.91 20.99 38.29
#